data_01c42031385d3839017bfbd342b8b9a2
#
_entry.id   01c42031385d3839017bfbd342b8b9a2
#
_cell.length_a   1.000
_cell.length_b   1.000
_cell.length_c   1.000
_cell.angle_alpha   90.00
_cell.angle_beta   90.00
_cell.angle_gamma   90.00
#
_symmetry.space_group_name_H-M   'P 1'
#
loop_
_entity.id
_entity.type
_entity.pdbx_description
1 polymer ?
#
loop_
_entity_poly.entity_id
_entity_poly.type
_entity_poly.pdbx_seq_one_letter_code
_entity_poly.pdbx_strand_id
1 'polypeptide(L)'
;MSSTAKHGIELLHDPSLNKSTAFTEAEKQALGLVGLVPDVTETEELQLQRVNLQLAQKPTDLERYIYLINLLDHDETLFYRTVMSDPVRFLPIVYDPTIGEACLKFGHIYRQPRGMYLSITRRGRVKDVLKNWPQKDVRFICVTDGGRILGLGDLGANGAGIPIGKLQLYTACAGVPPQFLLPMYLDAGTNNEQYLHDPLYLGMRKTRPTTEELYSFVDEFVQAVQEVFPKCCIHFEDWTGKDAVHLLQRYRDKYCVYNDDVQGTAGITLAGMINAAKVKGTKLKDEKYLFLGAGSAGIGLANLLCSALVAQGMTLKEA
;
A
#
# COMPACT_ATOMS: atom_id res chain seq x y z
N MET A 1 -13.46 -27.67 -5.08
CA MET A 1 -12.60 -28.08 -6.20
C MET A 1 -11.21 -28.25 -5.63
N SER A 2 -10.62 -29.45 -5.72
CA SER A 2 -9.24 -29.71 -5.31
C SER A 2 -8.32 -28.78 -6.10
N SER A 3 -7.57 -27.92 -5.43
CA SER A 3 -6.48 -27.17 -6.04
C SER A 3 -5.47 -28.24 -6.46
N THR A 4 -5.38 -28.52 -7.75
CA THR A 4 -4.26 -29.29 -8.30
C THR A 4 -3.00 -28.49 -7.99
N ALA A 5 -2.09 -29.08 -7.19
CA ALA A 5 -0.83 -28.43 -6.87
C ALA A 5 -0.10 -28.09 -8.16
N LYS A 6 0.39 -26.85 -8.31
CA LYS A 6 1.16 -26.43 -9.48
C LYS A 6 2.46 -27.21 -9.56
N HIS A 7 2.87 -27.59 -10.78
CA HIS A 7 4.09 -28.35 -11.05
C HIS A 7 4.86 -27.75 -12.22
N GLY A 8 6.13 -28.06 -12.32
CA GLY A 8 6.98 -27.65 -13.43
C GLY A 8 6.98 -26.14 -13.66
N ILE A 9 6.85 -25.73 -14.91
CA ILE A 9 6.94 -24.31 -15.30
C ILE A 9 5.82 -23.45 -14.70
N GLU A 10 4.62 -24.00 -14.48
CA GLU A 10 3.51 -23.27 -13.85
C GLU A 10 3.83 -22.86 -12.41
N LEU A 11 4.57 -23.73 -11.68
CA LEU A 11 5.02 -23.44 -10.33
C LEU A 11 6.08 -22.32 -10.36
N LEU A 12 7.02 -22.37 -11.28
CA LEU A 12 8.07 -21.33 -11.42
C LEU A 12 7.51 -19.97 -11.83
N HIS A 13 6.33 -19.94 -12.45
CA HIS A 13 5.62 -18.70 -12.80
C HIS A 13 4.71 -18.19 -11.67
N ASP A 14 4.63 -18.89 -10.54
CA ASP A 14 3.90 -18.42 -9.37
C ASP A 14 4.88 -17.83 -8.34
N PRO A 15 4.92 -16.50 -8.17
CA PRO A 15 5.89 -15.87 -7.28
C PRO A 15 5.73 -16.30 -5.81
N SER A 16 4.54 -16.73 -5.40
CA SER A 16 4.28 -17.21 -4.03
C SER A 16 4.80 -18.62 -3.75
N LEU A 17 5.09 -19.39 -4.80
CA LEU A 17 5.56 -20.78 -4.73
C LEU A 17 6.98 -20.95 -5.23
N ASN A 18 7.45 -20.05 -6.10
CA ASN A 18 8.79 -20.11 -6.66
C ASN A 18 9.86 -19.87 -5.59
N LYS A 19 10.87 -20.74 -5.56
CA LYS A 19 12.05 -20.61 -4.70
C LYS A 19 13.34 -20.43 -5.51
N SER A 20 13.21 -20.29 -6.84
CA SER A 20 14.35 -20.15 -7.74
C SER A 20 15.40 -21.26 -7.53
N THR A 21 16.61 -20.91 -7.15
CA THR A 21 17.74 -21.83 -6.92
C THR A 21 17.72 -22.54 -5.55
N ALA A 22 16.73 -22.24 -4.68
CA ALA A 22 16.64 -22.83 -3.34
C ALA A 22 15.78 -24.11 -3.28
N PHE A 23 15.22 -24.59 -4.40
CA PHE A 23 14.57 -25.90 -4.41
C PHE A 23 15.57 -27.00 -4.10
N THR A 24 15.25 -27.84 -3.10
CA THR A 24 16.03 -29.03 -2.78
C THR A 24 15.90 -30.09 -3.88
N GLU A 25 16.84 -31.01 -3.95
CA GLU A 25 16.78 -32.10 -4.94
C GLU A 25 15.49 -32.92 -4.84
N ALA A 26 15.02 -33.19 -3.61
CA ALA A 26 13.75 -33.87 -3.38
C ALA A 26 12.54 -33.08 -3.92
N GLU A 27 12.53 -31.75 -3.73
CA GLU A 27 11.49 -30.87 -4.28
C GLU A 27 11.56 -30.83 -5.81
N LYS A 28 12.76 -30.73 -6.40
CA LYS A 28 12.92 -30.74 -7.86
C LYS A 28 12.31 -32.01 -8.48
N GLN A 29 12.58 -33.17 -7.89
CA GLN A 29 11.99 -34.45 -8.32
C GLN A 29 10.47 -34.47 -8.14
N ALA A 30 9.98 -34.11 -6.95
CA ALA A 30 8.55 -34.18 -6.61
C ALA A 30 7.70 -33.20 -7.41
N LEU A 31 8.24 -32.02 -7.75
CA LEU A 31 7.51 -30.93 -8.40
C LEU A 31 7.76 -30.84 -9.91
N GLY A 32 8.53 -31.76 -10.49
CA GLY A 32 8.83 -31.79 -11.93
C GLY A 32 9.73 -30.62 -12.38
N LEU A 33 10.70 -30.21 -11.55
CA LEU A 33 11.59 -29.09 -11.79
C LEU A 33 12.97 -29.49 -12.30
N VAL A 34 13.27 -30.79 -12.36
CA VAL A 34 14.56 -31.31 -12.86
C VAL A 34 14.79 -30.83 -14.30
N GLY A 35 15.89 -30.15 -14.52
CA GLY A 35 16.23 -29.56 -15.82
C GLY A 35 15.56 -28.22 -16.12
N LEU A 36 14.59 -27.76 -15.30
CA LEU A 36 13.97 -26.44 -15.41
C LEU A 36 14.66 -25.38 -14.55
N VAL A 37 15.34 -25.78 -13.50
CA VAL A 37 16.15 -24.93 -12.62
C VAL A 37 17.60 -25.44 -12.58
N PRO A 38 18.58 -24.60 -12.21
CA PRO A 38 19.96 -25.05 -12.02
C PRO A 38 20.07 -26.23 -11.05
N ASP A 39 21.01 -27.11 -11.27
CA ASP A 39 21.19 -28.33 -10.47
C ASP A 39 21.60 -28.07 -9.01
N VAL A 40 22.28 -26.94 -8.77
CA VAL A 40 22.67 -26.51 -7.42
C VAL A 40 21.44 -26.21 -6.56
N THR A 41 21.51 -26.55 -5.27
CA THR A 41 20.59 -26.07 -4.25
C THR A 41 21.28 -24.98 -3.46
N GLU A 42 20.81 -23.74 -3.55
CA GLU A 42 21.36 -22.62 -2.80
C GLU A 42 20.70 -22.44 -1.44
N THR A 43 21.45 -21.90 -0.49
CA THR A 43 20.87 -21.41 0.76
C THR A 43 20.25 -20.01 0.57
N GLU A 44 19.40 -19.61 1.49
CA GLU A 44 18.83 -18.25 1.49
C GLU A 44 19.92 -17.18 1.55
N GLU A 45 21.01 -17.42 2.28
CA GLU A 45 22.13 -16.47 2.40
C GLU A 45 22.83 -16.24 1.06
N LEU A 46 23.01 -17.30 0.25
CA LEU A 46 23.58 -17.17 -1.09
C LEU A 46 22.65 -16.42 -2.04
N GLN A 47 21.35 -16.66 -1.95
CA GLN A 47 20.36 -15.91 -2.72
C GLN A 47 20.35 -14.43 -2.32
N LEU A 48 20.38 -14.10 -1.01
CA LEU A 48 20.47 -12.73 -0.51
C LEU A 48 21.80 -12.06 -0.95
N GLN A 49 22.91 -12.79 -0.92
CA GLN A 49 24.19 -12.27 -1.41
C GLN A 49 24.11 -11.90 -2.90
N ARG A 50 23.50 -12.75 -3.73
CA ARG A 50 23.30 -12.46 -5.17
C ARG A 50 22.43 -11.22 -5.37
N VAL A 51 21.31 -11.11 -4.65
CA VAL A 51 20.44 -9.92 -4.70
C VAL A 51 21.22 -8.66 -4.33
N ASN A 52 22.01 -8.69 -3.25
CA ASN A 52 22.81 -7.56 -2.82
C ASN A 52 23.88 -7.16 -3.85
N LEU A 53 24.53 -8.12 -4.49
CA LEU A 53 25.50 -7.85 -5.57
C LEU A 53 24.83 -7.17 -6.78
N GLN A 54 23.64 -7.62 -7.15
CA GLN A 54 22.87 -7.02 -8.27
C GLN A 54 22.36 -5.62 -7.92
N LEU A 55 21.90 -5.40 -6.68
CA LEU A 55 21.47 -4.08 -6.21
C LEU A 55 22.63 -3.08 -6.13
N ALA A 56 23.83 -3.53 -5.78
CA ALA A 56 25.03 -2.69 -5.74
C ALA A 56 25.43 -2.13 -7.12
N GLN A 57 25.00 -2.80 -8.20
CA GLN A 57 25.24 -2.34 -9.57
C GLN A 57 24.20 -1.32 -10.06
N LYS A 58 23.13 -1.06 -9.28
CA LYS A 58 22.10 -0.10 -9.66
C LYS A 58 22.47 1.29 -9.16
N PRO A 59 22.60 2.29 -10.05
CA PRO A 59 23.11 3.62 -9.67
C PRO A 59 22.11 4.44 -8.84
N THR A 60 20.80 4.23 -9.02
CA THR A 60 19.75 5.03 -8.35
C THR A 60 18.81 4.16 -7.51
N ASP A 61 18.13 4.78 -6.53
CA ASP A 61 17.12 4.08 -5.73
C ASP A 61 15.90 3.71 -6.54
N LEU A 62 15.53 4.48 -7.56
CA LEU A 62 14.48 4.08 -8.49
C LEU A 62 14.82 2.79 -9.23
N GLU A 63 16.07 2.63 -9.69
CA GLU A 63 16.50 1.40 -10.37
C GLU A 63 16.57 0.21 -9.40
N ARG A 64 16.96 0.45 -8.14
CA ARG A 64 16.88 -0.55 -7.07
C ARG A 64 15.44 -0.93 -6.76
N TYR A 65 14.52 0.06 -6.71
CA TYR A 65 13.08 -0.17 -6.59
C TYR A 65 12.56 -1.05 -7.72
N ILE A 66 12.84 -0.69 -8.98
CA ILE A 66 12.41 -1.46 -10.16
C ILE A 66 12.94 -2.90 -10.09
N TYR A 67 14.19 -3.10 -9.66
CA TYR A 67 14.76 -4.43 -9.47
C TYR A 67 14.00 -5.22 -8.38
N LEU A 68 13.77 -4.61 -7.21
CA LEU A 68 13.09 -5.26 -6.10
C LEU A 68 11.63 -5.61 -6.44
N ILE A 69 10.93 -4.73 -7.15
CA ILE A 69 9.57 -5.01 -7.62
C ILE A 69 9.55 -6.15 -8.65
N ASN A 70 10.57 -6.25 -9.52
CA ASN A 70 10.71 -7.42 -10.38
C ASN A 70 10.98 -8.70 -9.59
N LEU A 71 11.77 -8.62 -8.53
CA LEU A 71 12.02 -9.76 -7.66
C LEU A 71 10.71 -10.23 -7.01
N LEU A 72 9.88 -9.30 -6.51
CA LEU A 72 8.55 -9.62 -5.98
C LEU A 72 7.67 -10.35 -7.01
N ASP A 73 7.74 -9.97 -8.28
CA ASP A 73 6.95 -10.57 -9.36
C ASP A 73 7.38 -12.01 -9.70
N HIS A 74 8.56 -12.43 -9.27
CA HIS A 74 9.13 -13.76 -9.60
C HIS A 74 9.36 -14.64 -8.38
N ASP A 75 9.75 -14.05 -7.25
CA ASP A 75 10.05 -14.75 -5.99
C ASP A 75 9.66 -13.84 -4.81
N GLU A 76 8.40 -13.94 -4.41
CA GLU A 76 7.82 -13.15 -3.33
C GLU A 76 8.55 -13.38 -1.99
N THR A 77 8.91 -14.61 -1.72
CA THR A 77 9.63 -14.98 -0.48
C THR A 77 10.99 -14.30 -0.43
N LEU A 78 11.77 -14.38 -1.49
CA LEU A 78 13.11 -13.77 -1.55
C LEU A 78 13.03 -12.24 -1.50
N PHE A 79 12.00 -11.63 -2.09
CA PHE A 79 11.73 -10.19 -1.97
C PHE A 79 11.56 -9.78 -0.51
N TYR A 80 10.63 -10.43 0.22
CA TYR A 80 10.39 -10.09 1.63
C TYR A 80 11.60 -10.41 2.50
N ARG A 81 12.29 -11.52 2.28
CA ARG A 81 13.55 -11.83 2.96
C ARG A 81 14.60 -10.76 2.74
N THR A 82 14.70 -10.23 1.53
CA THR A 82 15.63 -9.14 1.22
C THR A 82 15.27 -7.87 2.00
N VAL A 83 14.02 -7.42 1.94
CA VAL A 83 13.57 -6.22 2.65
C VAL A 83 13.75 -6.35 4.16
N MET A 84 13.40 -7.50 4.73
CA MET A 84 13.48 -7.79 6.16
C MET A 84 14.92 -8.01 6.66
N SER A 85 15.88 -8.33 5.77
CA SER A 85 17.29 -8.52 6.15
C SER A 85 17.97 -7.23 6.61
N ASP A 86 17.56 -6.08 6.08
CA ASP A 86 18.05 -4.75 6.46
C ASP A 86 16.94 -3.70 6.22
N PRO A 87 15.95 -3.59 7.11
CA PRO A 87 14.84 -2.66 6.93
C PRO A 87 15.28 -1.19 6.81
N VAL A 88 16.32 -0.81 7.53
CA VAL A 88 16.84 0.58 7.49
C VAL A 88 17.31 0.95 6.09
N ARG A 89 17.93 0.03 5.39
CA ARG A 89 18.39 0.21 4.02
C ARG A 89 17.26 0.10 2.99
N PHE A 90 16.36 -0.88 3.15
CA PHE A 90 15.44 -1.24 2.07
C PHE A 90 14.09 -0.52 2.13
N LEU A 91 13.58 -0.13 3.31
CA LEU A 91 12.31 0.59 3.40
C LEU A 91 12.33 1.92 2.62
N PRO A 92 13.39 2.74 2.65
CA PRO A 92 13.46 3.95 1.83
C PRO A 92 13.49 3.69 0.31
N ILE A 93 13.85 2.48 -0.11
CA ILE A 93 13.86 2.09 -1.52
C ILE A 93 12.48 1.59 -1.96
N VAL A 94 11.84 0.73 -1.16
CA VAL A 94 10.55 0.12 -1.54
C VAL A 94 9.37 1.03 -1.26
N TYR A 95 9.52 2.05 -0.41
CA TYR A 95 8.48 3.02 -0.09
C TYR A 95 9.03 4.46 -0.07
N ASP A 96 8.68 5.27 0.93
CA ASP A 96 9.07 6.68 1.00
C ASP A 96 10.57 6.83 1.37
N PRO A 97 11.36 7.64 0.60
CA PRO A 97 10.93 8.61 -0.42
C PRO A 97 10.89 8.09 -1.87
N THR A 98 11.47 6.94 -2.18
CA THR A 98 11.62 6.44 -3.56
C THR A 98 10.28 6.20 -4.25
N ILE A 99 9.23 5.82 -3.49
CA ILE A 99 7.89 5.59 -4.04
C ILE A 99 7.30 6.84 -4.70
N GLY A 100 7.65 8.03 -4.24
CA GLY A 100 7.23 9.29 -4.87
C GLY A 100 7.73 9.38 -6.32
N GLU A 101 9.02 9.11 -6.56
CA GLU A 101 9.58 9.08 -7.92
C GLU A 101 9.00 7.94 -8.75
N ALA A 102 8.81 6.76 -8.14
CA ALA A 102 8.17 5.62 -8.81
C ALA A 102 6.74 5.93 -9.25
N CYS A 103 5.95 6.65 -8.44
CA CYS A 103 4.61 7.11 -8.80
C CYS A 103 4.66 8.13 -9.96
N LEU A 104 5.57 9.11 -9.94
CA LEU A 104 5.72 10.05 -11.07
C LEU A 104 6.02 9.34 -12.40
N LYS A 105 6.67 8.20 -12.36
CA LYS A 105 7.07 7.41 -13.53
C LYS A 105 6.25 6.11 -13.68
N PHE A 106 5.13 5.97 -12.97
CA PHE A 106 4.38 4.71 -12.89
C PHE A 106 4.03 4.13 -14.26
N GLY A 107 3.50 4.93 -15.18
CA GLY A 107 3.20 4.50 -16.53
C GLY A 107 4.42 4.06 -17.35
N HIS A 108 5.60 4.63 -17.05
CA HIS A 108 6.86 4.30 -17.75
C HIS A 108 7.49 3.01 -17.23
N ILE A 109 7.33 2.71 -15.93
CA ILE A 109 7.94 1.54 -15.29
C ILE A 109 6.98 0.38 -15.10
N TYR A 110 5.71 0.55 -15.52
CA TYR A 110 4.68 -0.48 -15.41
C TYR A 110 5.05 -1.72 -16.22
N ARG A 111 4.90 -2.91 -15.62
CA ARG A 111 5.16 -4.19 -16.27
C ARG A 111 4.01 -5.17 -16.08
N GLN A 112 3.43 -5.21 -14.88
CA GLN A 112 2.26 -6.03 -14.59
C GLN A 112 1.44 -5.45 -13.42
N PRO A 113 0.14 -5.79 -13.33
CA PRO A 113 -0.69 -5.36 -12.23
C PRO A 113 -0.29 -6.09 -10.95
N ARG A 114 -0.23 -5.32 -9.85
CA ARG A 114 0.03 -5.86 -8.49
C ARG A 114 -1.14 -5.60 -7.55
N GLY A 115 -2.31 -5.32 -8.08
CA GLY A 115 -3.53 -4.99 -7.38
C GLY A 115 -4.69 -4.83 -8.35
N MET A 116 -5.79 -4.23 -7.89
CA MET A 116 -6.97 -3.98 -8.72
C MET A 116 -7.10 -2.49 -9.06
N TYR A 117 -7.54 -2.24 -10.29
CA TYR A 117 -7.82 -0.91 -10.84
C TYR A 117 -9.32 -0.82 -11.12
N LEU A 118 -10.05 -0.13 -10.25
CA LEU A 118 -11.50 -0.02 -10.34
C LEU A 118 -11.88 1.37 -10.86
N SER A 119 -12.31 1.43 -12.12
CA SER A 119 -12.76 2.68 -12.73
C SER A 119 -14.20 3.04 -12.31
N ILE A 120 -14.47 4.33 -12.12
CA ILE A 120 -15.82 4.87 -11.88
C ILE A 120 -16.81 4.53 -13.01
N THR A 121 -16.30 4.20 -14.21
CA THR A 121 -17.14 3.71 -15.32
C THR A 121 -17.76 2.34 -15.06
N ARG A 122 -17.34 1.67 -13.99
CA ARG A 122 -17.89 0.38 -13.54
C ARG A 122 -18.91 0.52 -12.43
N ARG A 123 -19.40 1.73 -12.11
CA ARG A 123 -20.53 1.95 -11.19
C ARG A 123 -21.70 1.04 -11.55
N GLY A 124 -22.38 0.50 -10.53
CA GLY A 124 -23.43 -0.52 -10.65
C GLY A 124 -22.90 -1.95 -10.83
N ARG A 125 -21.57 -2.15 -10.97
CA ARG A 125 -20.94 -3.47 -11.17
C ARG A 125 -19.68 -3.69 -10.31
N VAL A 126 -19.46 -2.86 -9.30
CA VAL A 126 -18.25 -2.92 -8.45
C VAL A 126 -18.08 -4.29 -7.82
N LYS A 127 -19.16 -4.86 -7.29
CA LYS A 127 -19.15 -6.20 -6.70
C LYS A 127 -18.69 -7.29 -7.66
N ASP A 128 -19.08 -7.21 -8.93
CA ASP A 128 -18.67 -8.20 -9.93
C ASP A 128 -17.20 -8.03 -10.32
N VAL A 129 -16.71 -6.78 -10.37
CA VAL A 129 -15.30 -6.49 -10.60
C VAL A 129 -14.44 -7.05 -9.46
N LEU A 130 -14.83 -6.85 -8.20
CA LEU A 130 -14.10 -7.37 -7.03
C LEU A 130 -13.98 -8.90 -7.03
N LYS A 131 -14.97 -9.62 -7.56
CA LYS A 131 -14.94 -11.09 -7.67
C LYS A 131 -13.86 -11.61 -8.63
N ASN A 132 -13.30 -10.77 -9.50
CA ASN A 132 -12.21 -11.14 -10.38
C ASN A 132 -10.88 -11.34 -9.60
N TRP A 133 -10.79 -10.82 -8.37
CA TRP A 133 -9.62 -11.07 -7.54
C TRP A 133 -9.53 -12.55 -7.17
N PRO A 134 -8.37 -13.20 -7.39
CA PRO A 134 -8.28 -14.66 -7.19
C PRO A 134 -8.39 -15.08 -5.73
N GLN A 135 -7.83 -14.27 -4.80
CA GLN A 135 -7.86 -14.57 -3.36
C GLN A 135 -9.21 -14.23 -2.77
N LYS A 136 -9.79 -15.17 -2.00
CA LYS A 136 -11.12 -14.99 -1.41
C LYS A 136 -11.08 -14.51 0.04
N ASP A 137 -9.98 -14.72 0.76
CA ASP A 137 -9.78 -14.28 2.15
C ASP A 137 -8.93 -13.01 2.21
N VAL A 138 -9.40 -11.93 1.58
CA VAL A 138 -8.77 -10.62 1.71
C VAL A 138 -9.10 -10.02 3.08
N ARG A 139 -8.06 -9.63 3.82
CA ARG A 139 -8.17 -9.06 5.18
C ARG A 139 -7.92 -7.56 5.23
N PHE A 140 -7.09 -7.06 4.33
CA PHE A 140 -6.78 -5.64 4.20
C PHE A 140 -6.80 -5.22 2.74
N ILE A 141 -7.48 -4.12 2.49
CA ILE A 141 -7.38 -3.35 1.24
C ILE A 141 -6.74 -2.01 1.59
N CYS A 142 -5.66 -1.65 0.92
CA CYS A 142 -5.21 -0.26 0.88
C CYS A 142 -5.72 0.37 -0.41
N VAL A 143 -6.42 1.49 -0.30
CA VAL A 143 -7.09 2.13 -1.44
C VAL A 143 -6.80 3.62 -1.51
N THR A 144 -6.43 4.06 -2.72
CA THR A 144 -6.25 5.47 -3.07
C THR A 144 -7.05 5.83 -4.32
N ASP A 145 -7.43 7.09 -4.46
CA ASP A 145 -7.90 7.66 -5.73
C ASP A 145 -6.82 8.49 -6.44
N GLY A 146 -5.61 8.53 -5.87
CA GLY A 146 -4.48 9.28 -6.39
C GLY A 146 -4.62 10.79 -6.30
N GLY A 147 -5.59 11.29 -5.53
CA GLY A 147 -5.94 12.72 -5.48
C GLY A 147 -4.93 13.60 -4.76
N ARG A 148 -4.16 13.04 -3.83
CA ARG A 148 -3.14 13.77 -3.07
C ARG A 148 -1.99 12.87 -2.64
N ILE A 149 -1.17 12.48 -3.59
CA ILE A 149 -0.02 11.61 -3.33
C ILE A 149 1.09 12.41 -2.66
N LEU A 150 1.35 12.13 -1.39
CA LEU A 150 2.41 12.80 -0.60
C LEU A 150 2.38 14.33 -0.79
N GLY A 151 3.53 14.94 -1.04
CA GLY A 151 3.67 16.35 -1.41
C GLY A 151 3.50 16.63 -2.91
N LEU A 152 3.23 15.62 -3.74
CA LEU A 152 3.24 15.72 -5.21
C LEU A 152 1.89 16.15 -5.81
N GLY A 153 0.79 16.04 -5.06
CA GLY A 153 -0.55 16.43 -5.51
C GLY A 153 -1.31 15.32 -6.25
N ASP A 154 -2.15 15.71 -7.20
CA ASP A 154 -2.97 14.78 -7.99
C ASP A 154 -2.10 14.03 -9.02
N LEU A 155 -1.87 12.76 -8.78
CA LEU A 155 -1.18 11.86 -9.70
C LEU A 155 -2.12 10.88 -10.41
N GLY A 156 -3.41 10.89 -10.07
CA GLY A 156 -4.39 9.96 -10.65
C GLY A 156 -3.93 8.52 -10.56
N ALA A 157 -4.02 7.75 -11.66
CA ALA A 157 -3.64 6.34 -11.70
C ALA A 157 -2.16 6.06 -11.39
N ASN A 158 -1.29 7.05 -11.57
CA ASN A 158 0.11 6.93 -11.19
C ASN A 158 0.27 6.77 -9.66
N GLY A 159 -0.73 7.22 -8.88
CA GLY A 159 -0.80 6.97 -7.44
C GLY A 159 -0.99 5.51 -7.04
N ALA A 160 -1.29 4.61 -7.99
CA ALA A 160 -1.43 3.18 -7.69
C ALA A 160 -0.17 2.53 -7.08
N GLY A 161 0.99 3.14 -7.23
CA GLY A 161 2.22 2.72 -6.56
C GLY A 161 2.12 2.77 -5.03
N ILE A 162 1.35 3.71 -4.48
CA ILE A 162 1.19 3.91 -3.02
C ILE A 162 0.58 2.68 -2.34
N PRO A 163 -0.64 2.21 -2.67
CA PRO A 163 -1.21 1.03 -2.02
C PRO A 163 -0.36 -0.22 -2.22
N ILE A 164 0.33 -0.37 -3.36
CA ILE A 164 1.25 -1.48 -3.61
C ILE A 164 2.40 -1.44 -2.58
N GLY A 165 3.09 -0.31 -2.44
CA GLY A 165 4.19 -0.15 -1.49
C GLY A 165 3.72 -0.23 -0.04
N LYS A 166 2.59 0.41 0.32
CA LYS A 166 2.04 0.36 1.67
C LYS A 166 1.78 -1.07 2.14
N LEU A 167 1.17 -1.91 1.32
CA LEU A 167 0.88 -3.29 1.70
C LEU A 167 2.13 -4.18 1.74
N GLN A 168 3.20 -3.83 1.01
CA GLN A 168 4.51 -4.48 1.20
C GLN A 168 5.05 -4.22 2.62
N LEU A 169 4.85 -3.02 3.16
CA LEU A 169 5.22 -2.72 4.55
C LEU A 169 4.38 -3.52 5.56
N TYR A 170 3.11 -3.81 5.26
CA TYR A 170 2.28 -4.66 6.12
C TYR A 170 2.88 -6.06 6.28
N THR A 171 3.41 -6.62 5.22
CA THR A 171 4.11 -7.91 5.31
C THR A 171 5.47 -7.75 5.96
N ALA A 172 6.31 -6.85 5.46
CA ALA A 172 7.70 -6.72 5.91
C ALA A 172 7.82 -6.25 7.37
N CYS A 173 6.94 -5.35 7.85
CA CYS A 173 7.05 -4.73 9.18
C CYS A 173 6.03 -5.27 10.19
N ALA A 174 4.87 -5.72 9.74
CA ALA A 174 3.80 -6.20 10.62
C ALA A 174 3.50 -7.70 10.48
N GLY A 175 4.19 -8.42 9.59
CA GLY A 175 4.07 -9.87 9.42
C GLY A 175 2.71 -10.33 8.86
N VAL A 176 1.97 -9.44 8.20
CA VAL A 176 0.71 -9.83 7.55
C VAL A 176 1.01 -10.63 6.30
N PRO A 177 0.52 -11.87 6.17
CA PRO A 177 0.75 -12.68 4.98
C PRO A 177 0.24 -12.00 3.70
N PRO A 178 1.03 -11.93 2.62
CA PRO A 178 0.70 -11.14 1.44
C PRO A 178 -0.58 -11.59 0.73
N GLN A 179 -0.96 -12.87 0.83
CA GLN A 179 -2.22 -13.38 0.24
C GLN A 179 -3.49 -12.76 0.87
N PHE A 180 -3.39 -12.11 2.02
CA PHE A 180 -4.51 -11.41 2.66
C PHE A 180 -4.62 -9.95 2.27
N LEU A 181 -3.70 -9.45 1.44
CA LEU A 181 -3.55 -8.05 1.10
C LEU A 181 -3.99 -7.78 -0.34
N LEU A 182 -4.73 -6.69 -0.54
CA LEU A 182 -5.17 -6.26 -1.86
C LEU A 182 -4.93 -4.76 -2.05
N PRO A 183 -3.90 -4.37 -2.83
CA PRO A 183 -3.74 -2.99 -3.26
C PRO A 183 -4.84 -2.61 -4.25
N MET A 184 -5.46 -1.43 -4.06
CA MET A 184 -6.50 -0.95 -4.95
C MET A 184 -6.32 0.51 -5.34
N TYR A 185 -6.62 0.79 -6.59
CA TYR A 185 -6.75 2.14 -7.11
C TYR A 185 -8.18 2.37 -7.62
N LEU A 186 -8.83 3.44 -7.15
CA LEU A 186 -10.14 3.88 -7.64
C LEU A 186 -9.92 4.97 -8.71
N ASP A 187 -10.06 4.59 -9.97
CA ASP A 187 -9.89 5.51 -11.08
C ASP A 187 -11.15 6.36 -11.29
N ALA A 188 -11.11 7.55 -10.74
CA ALA A 188 -12.13 8.59 -10.93
C ALA A 188 -11.61 9.74 -11.81
N GLY A 189 -10.56 9.52 -12.61
CA GLY A 189 -9.92 10.55 -13.40
C GLY A 189 -8.88 11.37 -12.63
N THR A 190 -8.38 12.42 -13.27
CA THR A 190 -7.37 13.32 -12.68
C THR A 190 -7.56 14.74 -13.19
N ASN A 191 -7.25 15.74 -12.35
CA ASN A 191 -7.21 17.15 -12.76
C ASN A 191 -5.78 17.60 -13.15
N ASN A 192 -4.83 16.65 -13.23
CA ASN A 192 -3.47 16.94 -13.64
C ASN A 192 -3.38 16.96 -15.17
N GLU A 193 -3.24 18.17 -15.74
CA GLU A 193 -3.17 18.40 -17.19
C GLU A 193 -2.05 17.61 -17.87
N GLN A 194 -0.93 17.37 -17.20
CA GLN A 194 0.17 16.59 -17.73
C GLN A 194 -0.30 15.16 -18.05
N TYR A 195 -1.02 14.52 -17.13
CA TYR A 195 -1.49 13.15 -17.32
C TYR A 195 -2.68 13.03 -18.26
N LEU A 196 -3.52 14.06 -18.36
CA LEU A 196 -4.60 14.08 -19.36
C LEU A 196 -4.07 13.97 -20.79
N HIS A 197 -2.84 14.45 -21.04
CA HIS A 197 -2.20 14.47 -22.36
C HIS A 197 -1.05 13.45 -22.53
N ASP A 198 -0.65 12.75 -21.47
CA ASP A 198 0.43 11.76 -21.54
C ASP A 198 -0.07 10.45 -22.18
N PRO A 199 0.51 10.02 -23.33
CA PRO A 199 0.14 8.75 -23.96
C PRO A 199 0.45 7.52 -23.11
N LEU A 200 1.38 7.60 -22.14
CA LEU A 200 1.76 6.51 -21.27
C LEU A 200 0.99 6.49 -19.94
N TYR A 201 0.12 7.48 -19.70
CA TYR A 201 -0.74 7.49 -18.53
C TYR A 201 -1.75 6.34 -18.57
N LEU A 202 -1.79 5.52 -17.51
CA LEU A 202 -2.58 4.28 -17.47
C LEU A 202 -3.99 4.44 -16.89
N GLY A 203 -4.35 5.65 -16.45
CA GLY A 203 -5.68 5.96 -15.93
C GLY A 203 -6.63 6.56 -16.97
N MET A 204 -7.84 6.89 -16.51
CA MET A 204 -8.81 7.60 -17.32
C MET A 204 -8.32 9.02 -17.61
N ARG A 205 -8.20 9.37 -18.91
CA ARG A 205 -7.86 10.74 -19.35
C ARG A 205 -9.10 11.63 -19.34
N LYS A 206 -9.65 11.82 -18.14
CA LYS A 206 -10.83 12.66 -17.87
C LYS A 206 -10.63 13.40 -16.56
N THR A 207 -11.17 14.59 -16.47
CA THR A 207 -11.21 15.34 -15.21
C THR A 207 -12.03 14.59 -14.16
N ARG A 208 -11.71 14.84 -12.89
CA ARG A 208 -12.42 14.23 -11.76
C ARG A 208 -13.89 14.59 -11.79
N PRO A 209 -14.78 13.68 -11.37
CA PRO A 209 -16.21 13.91 -11.30
C PRO A 209 -16.58 14.90 -10.18
N THR A 210 -17.87 15.21 -10.06
CA THR A 210 -18.36 15.95 -8.90
C THR A 210 -18.16 15.16 -7.60
N THR A 211 -18.18 15.87 -6.48
CA THR A 211 -18.05 15.23 -5.15
C THR A 211 -19.15 14.19 -4.92
N GLU A 212 -20.38 14.49 -5.34
CA GLU A 212 -21.54 13.58 -5.21
C GLU A 212 -21.34 12.28 -6.00
N GLU A 213 -20.84 12.39 -7.22
CA GLU A 213 -20.56 11.23 -8.07
C GLU A 213 -19.41 10.38 -7.51
N LEU A 214 -18.33 11.03 -7.03
CA LEU A 214 -17.23 10.34 -6.38
C LEU A 214 -17.69 9.60 -5.14
N TYR A 215 -18.44 10.26 -4.25
CA TYR A 215 -18.90 9.65 -3.00
C TYR A 215 -19.91 8.53 -3.24
N SER A 216 -20.79 8.67 -4.23
CA SER A 216 -21.68 7.58 -4.64
C SER A 216 -20.91 6.34 -5.12
N PHE A 217 -19.80 6.55 -5.85
CA PHE A 217 -18.92 5.47 -6.28
C PHE A 217 -18.18 4.82 -5.11
N VAL A 218 -17.68 5.62 -4.16
CA VAL A 218 -17.02 5.10 -2.95
C VAL A 218 -18.02 4.39 -2.03
N ASP A 219 -19.27 4.84 -1.93
CA ASP A 219 -20.33 4.14 -1.20
C ASP A 219 -20.54 2.72 -1.75
N GLU A 220 -20.69 2.59 -3.07
CA GLU A 220 -20.82 1.29 -3.73
C GLU A 220 -19.60 0.41 -3.49
N PHE A 221 -18.39 1.00 -3.58
CA PHE A 221 -17.14 0.29 -3.33
C PHE A 221 -17.07 -0.28 -1.91
N VAL A 222 -17.32 0.56 -0.89
CA VAL A 222 -17.25 0.13 0.52
C VAL A 222 -18.26 -0.99 0.81
N GLN A 223 -19.50 -0.86 0.32
CA GLN A 223 -20.52 -1.89 0.46
C GLN A 223 -20.13 -3.19 -0.23
N ALA A 224 -19.68 -3.09 -1.48
CA ALA A 224 -19.28 -4.26 -2.27
C ALA A 224 -18.08 -5.00 -1.64
N VAL A 225 -17.10 -4.27 -1.07
CA VAL A 225 -15.97 -4.88 -0.35
C VAL A 225 -16.46 -5.69 0.84
N GLN A 226 -17.34 -5.16 1.67
CA GLN A 226 -17.86 -5.88 2.84
C GLN A 226 -18.70 -7.11 2.46
N GLU A 227 -19.37 -7.08 1.31
CA GLU A 227 -20.11 -8.24 0.79
C GLU A 227 -19.20 -9.32 0.19
N VAL A 228 -18.13 -8.93 -0.52
CA VAL A 228 -17.22 -9.87 -1.20
C VAL A 228 -16.14 -10.37 -0.23
N PHE A 229 -15.64 -9.48 0.63
CA PHE A 229 -14.58 -9.74 1.61
C PHE A 229 -15.02 -9.33 3.02
N PRO A 230 -15.90 -10.09 3.68
CA PRO A 230 -16.58 -9.68 4.93
C PRO A 230 -15.65 -9.47 6.13
N LYS A 231 -14.39 -9.95 6.05
CA LYS A 231 -13.37 -9.75 7.10
C LYS A 231 -12.38 -8.64 6.78
N CYS A 232 -12.62 -7.90 5.69
CA CYS A 232 -11.67 -6.93 5.19
C CYS A 232 -11.76 -5.61 5.97
N CYS A 233 -10.61 -5.11 6.40
CA CYS A 233 -10.43 -3.73 6.81
C CYS A 233 -10.02 -2.90 5.59
N ILE A 234 -10.69 -1.76 5.36
CA ILE A 234 -10.39 -0.85 4.27
C ILE A 234 -9.54 0.30 4.80
N HIS A 235 -8.32 0.39 4.31
CA HIS A 235 -7.36 1.45 4.58
C HIS A 235 -7.41 2.49 3.46
N PHE A 236 -7.91 3.69 3.76
CA PHE A 236 -7.86 4.84 2.86
C PHE A 236 -6.51 5.54 2.98
N GLU A 237 -5.84 5.78 1.84
CA GLU A 237 -4.50 6.35 1.76
C GLU A 237 -4.39 7.40 0.65
N ASP A 238 -3.74 8.52 0.93
CA ASP A 238 -3.42 9.60 -0.03
C ASP A 238 -4.65 10.17 -0.80
N TRP A 239 -5.75 10.35 -0.10
CA TRP A 239 -6.91 11.11 -0.58
C TRP A 239 -6.71 12.61 -0.32
N THR A 240 -7.46 13.47 -1.02
CA THR A 240 -7.43 14.91 -0.67
C THR A 240 -7.82 15.10 0.79
N GLY A 241 -7.27 16.12 1.45
CA GLY A 241 -7.53 16.30 2.90
C GLY A 241 -9.02 16.43 3.24
N LYS A 242 -9.81 17.05 2.34
CA LYS A 242 -11.28 17.15 2.48
C LYS A 242 -11.94 15.78 2.39
N ASP A 243 -11.58 15.00 1.37
CA ASP A 243 -12.19 13.68 1.14
C ASP A 243 -11.75 12.67 2.20
N ALA A 244 -10.47 12.70 2.62
CA ALA A 244 -9.94 11.84 3.68
C ALA A 244 -10.74 11.96 4.98
N VAL A 245 -10.98 13.19 5.46
CA VAL A 245 -11.73 13.45 6.69
C VAL A 245 -13.20 13.09 6.51
N HIS A 246 -13.81 13.48 5.39
CA HIS A 246 -15.24 13.26 5.15
C HIS A 246 -15.57 11.78 4.99
N LEU A 247 -14.78 11.03 4.19
CA LEU A 247 -15.00 9.59 4.00
C LEU A 247 -14.76 8.81 5.29
N LEU A 248 -13.74 9.18 6.08
CA LEU A 248 -13.53 8.57 7.39
C LEU A 248 -14.76 8.76 8.30
N GLN A 249 -15.30 9.98 8.42
CA GLN A 249 -16.49 10.27 9.21
C GLN A 249 -17.72 9.51 8.69
N ARG A 250 -17.85 9.35 7.37
CA ARG A 250 -18.98 8.68 6.72
C ARG A 250 -19.04 7.19 7.04
N TYR A 251 -17.89 6.52 7.19
CA TYR A 251 -17.82 5.06 7.25
C TYR A 251 -17.37 4.48 8.58
N ARG A 252 -16.56 5.18 9.39
CA ARG A 252 -15.88 4.63 10.57
C ARG A 252 -16.78 3.97 11.61
N ASP A 253 -18.03 4.43 11.72
CA ASP A 253 -18.98 3.92 12.71
C ASP A 253 -19.88 2.80 12.15
N LYS A 254 -19.72 2.46 10.84
CA LYS A 254 -20.55 1.49 10.13
C LYS A 254 -19.79 0.32 9.56
N TYR A 255 -18.53 0.54 9.20
CA TYR A 255 -17.67 -0.41 8.50
C TYR A 255 -16.30 -0.49 9.12
N CYS A 256 -15.58 -1.59 8.90
CA CYS A 256 -14.18 -1.72 9.31
C CYS A 256 -13.31 -0.92 8.34
N VAL A 257 -13.10 0.35 8.65
CA VAL A 257 -12.31 1.28 7.84
C VAL A 257 -11.41 2.13 8.71
N TYR A 258 -10.30 2.60 8.15
CA TYR A 258 -9.50 3.67 8.71
C TYR A 258 -8.81 4.48 7.62
N ASN A 259 -8.34 5.67 7.98
CA ASN A 259 -7.52 6.51 7.12
C ASN A 259 -6.18 6.76 7.83
N ASP A 260 -5.07 6.33 7.19
CA ASP A 260 -3.75 6.41 7.80
C ASP A 260 -3.22 7.85 7.87
N ASP A 261 -3.51 8.68 6.86
CA ASP A 261 -3.11 10.09 6.87
C ASP A 261 -3.73 10.88 8.02
N VAL A 262 -4.97 10.53 8.41
CA VAL A 262 -5.70 11.18 9.49
C VAL A 262 -5.40 10.53 10.85
N GLN A 263 -5.53 9.21 10.94
CA GLN A 263 -5.49 8.46 12.22
C GLN A 263 -4.11 7.90 12.55
N GLY A 264 -3.43 7.26 11.58
CA GLY A 264 -2.10 6.68 11.80
C GLY A 264 -1.06 7.76 12.08
N THR A 265 -1.02 8.79 11.24
CA THR A 265 -0.13 9.94 11.41
C THR A 265 -0.39 10.67 12.73
N ALA A 266 -1.66 10.85 13.12
CA ALA A 266 -2.00 11.42 14.41
C ALA A 266 -1.51 10.55 15.58
N GLY A 267 -1.69 9.23 15.48
CA GLY A 267 -1.30 8.28 16.51
C GLY A 267 0.21 8.29 16.80
N ILE A 268 1.02 8.16 15.76
CA ILE A 268 2.48 8.13 15.90
C ILE A 268 3.03 9.48 16.37
N THR A 269 2.46 10.59 15.88
CA THR A 269 2.88 11.93 16.30
C THR A 269 2.54 12.19 17.77
N LEU A 270 1.31 11.86 18.19
CA LEU A 270 0.93 11.99 19.60
C LEU A 270 1.80 11.12 20.52
N ALA A 271 2.15 9.91 20.11
CA ALA A 271 3.09 9.07 20.87
C ALA A 271 4.46 9.75 21.04
N GLY A 272 4.96 10.39 19.97
CA GLY A 272 6.17 11.22 20.03
C GLY A 272 6.03 12.40 21.01
N MET A 273 4.90 13.13 20.96
CA MET A 273 4.63 14.27 21.85
C MET A 273 4.55 13.84 23.32
N ILE A 274 3.90 12.71 23.61
CA ILE A 274 3.85 12.14 24.96
C ILE A 274 5.26 11.84 25.49
N ASN A 275 6.10 11.22 24.65
CA ASN A 275 7.47 10.90 25.05
C ASN A 275 8.35 12.15 25.18
N ALA A 276 8.19 13.13 24.30
CA ALA A 276 8.88 14.41 24.42
C ALA A 276 8.54 15.14 25.73
N ALA A 277 7.25 15.17 26.10
CA ALA A 277 6.81 15.74 27.37
C ALA A 277 7.42 14.99 28.59
N LYS A 278 7.48 13.65 28.54
CA LYS A 278 8.14 12.83 29.57
C LYS A 278 9.63 13.17 29.70
N VAL A 279 10.36 13.26 28.61
CA VAL A 279 11.79 13.62 28.59
C VAL A 279 12.01 15.03 29.16
N LYS A 280 11.13 15.96 28.83
CA LYS A 280 11.15 17.34 29.31
C LYS A 280 10.72 17.48 30.80
N GLY A 281 10.05 16.48 31.37
CA GLY A 281 9.49 16.51 32.70
C GLY A 281 8.22 17.36 32.84
N THR A 282 7.48 17.55 31.72
CA THR A 282 6.24 18.33 31.67
C THR A 282 5.03 17.43 31.36
N LYS A 283 3.83 17.98 31.39
CA LYS A 283 2.60 17.30 30.97
C LYS A 283 2.12 17.87 29.65
N LEU A 284 1.41 17.08 28.84
CA LEU A 284 0.84 17.56 27.57
C LEU A 284 0.03 18.85 27.71
N LYS A 285 -0.77 18.96 28.81
CA LYS A 285 -1.60 20.14 29.07
C LYS A 285 -0.83 21.44 29.34
N ASP A 286 0.44 21.34 29.67
CA ASP A 286 1.31 22.48 30.04
C ASP A 286 2.10 22.99 28.81
N GLU A 287 2.00 22.28 27.67
CA GLU A 287 2.68 22.61 26.42
C GLU A 287 1.86 23.53 25.53
N LYS A 288 2.55 24.25 24.66
CA LYS A 288 1.95 25.04 23.59
C LYS A 288 2.21 24.36 22.24
N TYR A 289 1.16 24.17 21.48
CA TYR A 289 1.20 23.47 20.20
C TYR A 289 0.99 24.44 19.03
N LEU A 290 1.86 24.38 18.05
CA LEU A 290 1.73 25.12 16.81
C LEU A 290 1.56 24.15 15.65
N PHE A 291 0.46 24.27 14.93
CA PHE A 291 0.19 23.52 13.72
C PHE A 291 0.46 24.42 12.50
N LEU A 292 1.44 24.02 11.68
CA LEU A 292 1.72 24.69 10.41
C LEU A 292 1.04 23.91 9.28
N GLY A 293 -0.15 24.38 8.91
CA GLY A 293 -1.02 23.72 7.92
C GLY A 293 -2.24 23.05 8.55
N ALA A 294 -3.29 22.83 7.73
CA ALA A 294 -4.56 22.24 8.12
C ALA A 294 -4.98 21.11 7.16
N GLY A 295 -4.02 20.28 6.77
CA GLY A 295 -4.27 19.05 6.00
C GLY A 295 -4.82 17.92 6.87
N SER A 296 -5.04 16.74 6.27
CA SER A 296 -5.54 15.53 6.95
C SER A 296 -4.77 15.19 8.23
N ALA A 297 -3.44 15.20 8.15
CA ALA A 297 -2.56 14.92 9.28
C ALA A 297 -2.69 15.95 10.41
N GLY A 298 -2.67 17.25 10.08
CA GLY A 298 -2.80 18.33 11.08
C GLY A 298 -4.15 18.30 11.79
N ILE A 299 -5.24 18.11 11.06
CA ILE A 299 -6.59 18.01 11.63
C ILE A 299 -6.72 16.72 12.46
N GLY A 300 -6.23 15.60 11.97
CA GLY A 300 -6.24 14.33 12.68
C GLY A 300 -5.50 14.42 14.02
N LEU A 301 -4.29 15.00 14.01
CA LEU A 301 -3.47 15.18 15.20
C LEU A 301 -4.13 16.13 16.21
N ALA A 302 -4.67 17.26 15.75
CA ALA A 302 -5.35 18.22 16.65
C ALA A 302 -6.53 17.55 17.36
N ASN A 303 -7.36 16.81 16.64
CA ASN A 303 -8.48 16.07 17.22
C ASN A 303 -8.04 15.00 18.21
N LEU A 304 -6.97 14.24 17.88
CA LEU A 304 -6.47 13.20 18.76
C LEU A 304 -5.79 13.77 20.01
N LEU A 305 -5.04 14.87 19.88
CA LEU A 305 -4.44 15.59 21.01
C LEU A 305 -5.52 16.13 21.96
N CYS A 306 -6.56 16.76 21.41
CA CYS A 306 -7.71 17.24 22.17
C CYS A 306 -8.37 16.08 22.96
N SER A 307 -8.59 14.94 22.29
CA SER A 307 -9.12 13.73 22.94
C SER A 307 -8.22 13.21 24.07
N ALA A 308 -6.89 13.25 23.88
CA ALA A 308 -5.93 12.84 24.89
C ALA A 308 -5.90 13.79 26.11
N LEU A 309 -6.05 15.09 25.88
CA LEU A 309 -6.15 16.10 26.94
C LEU A 309 -7.43 15.95 27.75
N VAL A 310 -8.56 15.69 27.07
CA VAL A 310 -9.84 15.39 27.74
C VAL A 310 -9.72 14.11 28.57
N ALA A 311 -9.09 13.06 28.05
CA ALA A 311 -8.84 11.83 28.81
C ALA A 311 -7.93 12.04 30.03
N GLN A 312 -7.13 13.12 30.06
CA GLN A 312 -6.32 13.53 31.19
C GLN A 312 -7.04 14.49 32.17
N GLY A 313 -8.34 14.70 31.98
CA GLY A 313 -9.22 15.44 32.88
C GLY A 313 -9.49 16.90 32.50
N MET A 314 -9.07 17.37 31.33
CA MET A 314 -9.48 18.67 30.82
C MET A 314 -10.92 18.62 30.26
N THR A 315 -11.62 19.73 30.31
CA THR A 315 -12.87 19.88 29.54
C THR A 315 -12.55 20.07 28.07
N LEU A 316 -13.52 19.75 27.19
CA LEU A 316 -13.35 19.95 25.73
C LEU A 316 -13.09 21.43 25.38
N LYS A 317 -13.54 22.37 26.20
CA LYS A 317 -13.32 23.82 25.98
C LYS A 317 -11.90 24.26 26.33
N GLU A 318 -11.26 23.56 27.29
CA GLU A 318 -9.90 23.83 27.72
C GLU A 318 -8.87 23.12 26.85
N ALA A 319 -9.23 21.98 26.28
CA ALA A 319 -8.41 21.20 25.38
C ALA A 319 -8.41 21.77 23.95
#